data_e9296d6179deaf4d8de5794c5dab0c7b
#
_entry.id   e9296d6179deaf4d8de5794c5dab0c7b
#
_cell.length_a   1.000
_cell.length_b   1.000
_cell.length_c   1.000
_cell.angle_alpha   90.00
_cell.angle_beta   90.00
_cell.angle_gamma   90.00
#
_symmetry.space_group_name_H-M   'P 1'
#
loop_
_entity.id
_entity.type
_entity.pdbx_description
1 polymer ?
#
loop_
_entity_poly.entity_id
_entity_poly.type
_entity_poly.pdbx_seq_one_letter_code
_entity_poly.pdbx_strand_id
1 'polypeptide(L)'
;MNTLNKSIDLSKIYNNKIIQILINVLFSISCASLTAILIVADLSNSVIDIALPLASFFIMLFVTNKFNLLKLIFNSLNKIILVITVVISFYELNLTSFYMLYYSTTYANIIFVIIAYPSVVTFLYWFYSKLWCYFKLFIKSLNKFEKNFLIIATSILTVAVIVIYNVTTIFTHAQINKENRRYHIEYDVVNDETTKEANSLIDMIYTCIRSNLIFTADTQILLEKDTYNKINDVENDLRQPFFSIFAFPYTILPRLISDISFKQIYPFLIAVIQGFLMFVSIILIEKMMNLKGITRLLFIIFLSVTYPTLLFSINMEQYAISVFYLVTFIYMSINKIKDRDWLFIFSTGSLLTSGILFPLLGEKGNLKNSIKNIFFTFLKFVAVLIISAKVLLIFPDKLSQQTEAYSHFSGENTSFNVRLNMYTNFAFNTMVAPEIETKEIFLANSIAIVNNVSYRIHALNYCIAQTNNEKTNVLGIIILLIVLVGFILNRKDKLSQICFFWIIFSVILMPIVGYGADENGFILYSYYFSWSFVCLLFKFFESILKKWPKIKNTIYTLAITSMCTINLYGIYKIIIFGIEHYD
;
A
#
# COMPACT_ATOMS: atom_id res chain seq x y z
N MET A 1 32.21 21.16 2.38
CA MET A 1 30.82 20.78 2.71
C MET A 1 30.14 21.71 3.73
N ASN A 2 30.83 22.60 4.41
CA ASN A 2 30.24 23.49 5.44
C ASN A 2 29.51 24.76 4.92
N THR A 3 29.58 25.08 3.65
CA THR A 3 28.97 26.29 3.06
C THR A 3 27.54 26.08 2.52
N LEU A 4 27.12 24.83 2.34
CA LEU A 4 25.77 24.49 1.83
C LEU A 4 24.66 24.51 2.91
N ASN A 5 25.02 24.63 4.19
CA ASN A 5 24.07 24.55 5.31
C ASN A 5 23.54 25.90 5.81
N LYS A 6 23.80 27.03 5.13
CA LYS A 6 23.14 28.28 5.50
C LYS A 6 21.66 28.21 5.08
N SER A 7 20.77 28.08 6.05
CA SER A 7 19.33 28.21 5.84
C SER A 7 19.03 29.58 5.21
N ILE A 8 18.24 29.59 4.15
CA ILE A 8 17.71 30.84 3.60
C ILE A 8 16.68 31.34 4.59
N ASP A 9 16.91 32.50 5.17
CA ASP A 9 15.97 33.10 6.10
C ASP A 9 14.85 33.78 5.32
N LEU A 10 13.79 33.03 5.06
CA LEU A 10 12.58 33.52 4.40
C LEU A 10 11.75 34.46 5.32
N SER A 11 12.11 34.56 6.60
CA SER A 11 11.39 35.40 7.56
C SER A 11 11.38 36.85 7.14
N LYS A 12 12.46 37.35 6.49
CA LYS A 12 12.55 38.71 5.97
C LYS A 12 11.55 39.00 4.85
N ILE A 13 11.29 38.02 3.99
CA ILE A 13 10.33 38.18 2.88
C ILE A 13 8.90 38.16 3.44
N TYR A 14 8.63 37.30 4.41
CA TYR A 14 7.31 37.19 5.04
C TYR A 14 6.97 38.29 6.04
N ASN A 15 7.91 39.16 6.39
CA ASN A 15 7.65 40.31 7.26
C ASN A 15 6.95 41.47 6.54
N ASN A 16 6.96 41.49 5.20
CA ASN A 16 6.17 42.42 4.42
C ASN A 16 4.76 41.86 4.18
N LYS A 17 3.75 42.44 4.79
CA LYS A 17 2.36 42.01 4.74
C LYS A 17 1.78 41.95 3.32
N ILE A 18 2.20 42.88 2.45
CA ILE A 18 1.75 42.94 1.04
C ILE A 18 2.34 41.73 0.28
N ILE A 19 3.65 41.49 0.43
CA ILE A 19 4.33 40.37 -0.22
C ILE A 19 3.74 39.03 0.27
N GLN A 20 3.44 38.91 1.57
CA GLN A 20 2.79 37.74 2.14
C GLN A 20 1.43 37.48 1.50
N ILE A 21 0.58 38.48 1.38
CA ILE A 21 -0.74 38.37 0.75
C ILE A 21 -0.58 37.93 -0.71
N LEU A 22 0.32 38.56 -1.46
CA LEU A 22 0.58 38.21 -2.86
C LEU A 22 1.01 36.76 -3.03
N ILE A 23 1.96 36.30 -2.21
CA ILE A 23 2.43 34.90 -2.23
C ILE A 23 1.28 33.93 -1.91
N ASN A 24 0.46 34.24 -0.90
CA ASN A 24 -0.68 33.40 -0.52
C ASN A 24 -1.73 33.34 -1.64
N VAL A 25 -1.99 34.43 -2.35
CA VAL A 25 -2.91 34.45 -3.52
C VAL A 25 -2.33 33.61 -4.67
N LEU A 26 -1.06 33.82 -5.03
CA LEU A 26 -0.40 33.01 -6.09
C LEU A 26 -0.39 31.54 -5.78
N PHE A 27 -0.12 31.16 -4.54
CA PHE A 27 -0.17 29.76 -4.11
C PHE A 27 -1.60 29.21 -4.16
N SER A 28 -2.60 29.98 -3.79
CA SER A 28 -4.01 29.56 -3.87
C SER A 28 -4.47 29.38 -5.32
N ILE A 29 -4.00 30.22 -6.25
CA ILE A 29 -4.21 30.05 -7.69
C ILE A 29 -3.53 28.76 -8.17
N SER A 30 -2.31 28.48 -7.70
CA SER A 30 -1.59 27.24 -8.02
C SER A 30 -2.36 26.00 -7.56
N CYS A 31 -2.92 26.00 -6.36
CA CYS A 31 -3.75 24.91 -5.86
C CYS A 31 -5.05 24.75 -6.65
N ALA A 32 -5.69 25.85 -7.04
CA ALA A 32 -6.87 25.82 -7.88
C ALA A 32 -6.57 25.23 -9.27
N SER A 33 -5.44 25.61 -9.86
CA SER A 33 -4.97 25.05 -11.14
C SER A 33 -4.69 23.56 -11.04
N LEU A 34 -4.06 23.10 -9.95
CA LEU A 34 -3.85 21.68 -9.70
C LEU A 34 -5.19 20.92 -9.60
N THR A 35 -6.16 21.52 -8.89
CA THR A 35 -7.50 20.94 -8.78
C THR A 35 -8.19 20.86 -10.14
N ALA A 36 -8.06 21.89 -10.98
CA ALA A 36 -8.60 21.89 -12.35
C ALA A 36 -7.98 20.79 -13.20
N ILE A 37 -6.66 20.61 -13.13
CA ILE A 37 -5.96 19.53 -13.84
C ILE A 37 -6.51 18.16 -13.44
N LEU A 38 -6.71 17.93 -12.14
CA LEU A 38 -7.19 16.65 -11.62
C LEU A 38 -8.64 16.36 -12.01
N ILE A 39 -9.43 17.39 -12.30
CA ILE A 39 -10.85 17.29 -12.66
C ILE A 39 -11.05 17.07 -14.15
N VAL A 40 -10.34 17.84 -15.00
CA VAL A 40 -10.54 17.87 -16.45
C VAL A 40 -10.31 16.52 -17.12
N ALA A 41 -9.53 15.64 -16.50
CA ALA A 41 -9.29 14.32 -17.06
C ALA A 41 -10.53 13.40 -17.08
N ASP A 42 -11.56 13.66 -16.24
CA ASP A 42 -12.60 12.66 -15.97
C ASP A 42 -14.06 13.18 -15.93
N LEU A 43 -14.31 14.48 -15.97
CA LEU A 43 -15.67 15.00 -15.75
C LEU A 43 -16.26 15.69 -17.00
N SER A 44 -17.42 15.22 -17.40
CA SER A 44 -18.27 15.86 -18.42
C SER A 44 -19.26 16.89 -17.84
N ASN A 45 -19.08 17.30 -16.57
CA ASN A 45 -20.05 18.17 -15.88
C ASN A 45 -19.49 19.56 -15.63
N SER A 46 -19.80 20.49 -16.52
CA SER A 46 -19.28 21.86 -16.56
C SER A 46 -19.44 22.70 -15.27
N VAL A 47 -20.40 22.38 -14.42
CA VAL A 47 -20.63 23.10 -13.15
C VAL A 47 -19.60 22.69 -12.10
N ILE A 48 -19.28 21.41 -12.01
CA ILE A 48 -18.32 20.86 -11.04
C ILE A 48 -16.90 21.26 -11.43
N ASP A 49 -16.60 21.30 -12.71
CA ASP A 49 -15.30 21.67 -13.27
C ASP A 49 -14.88 23.10 -12.89
N ILE A 50 -15.85 23.98 -12.68
CA ILE A 50 -15.62 25.36 -12.23
C ILE A 50 -15.71 25.50 -10.71
N ALA A 51 -16.69 24.84 -10.10
CA ALA A 51 -16.99 25.00 -8.68
C ALA A 51 -15.86 24.50 -7.78
N LEU A 52 -15.22 23.38 -8.13
CA LEU A 52 -14.16 22.79 -7.30
C LEU A 52 -12.84 23.56 -7.31
N PRO A 53 -12.30 24.00 -8.45
CA PRO A 53 -11.13 24.88 -8.46
C PRO A 53 -11.39 26.19 -7.70
N LEU A 54 -12.57 26.80 -7.84
CA LEU A 54 -12.95 28.00 -7.08
C LEU A 54 -13.01 27.72 -5.58
N ALA A 55 -13.63 26.60 -5.15
CA ALA A 55 -13.65 26.22 -3.75
C ALA A 55 -12.24 25.97 -3.21
N SER A 56 -11.39 25.28 -3.96
CA SER A 56 -9.98 25.06 -3.63
C SER A 56 -9.23 26.38 -3.45
N PHE A 57 -9.43 27.34 -4.35
CA PHE A 57 -8.84 28.67 -4.25
C PHE A 57 -9.22 29.36 -2.93
N PHE A 58 -10.50 29.47 -2.61
CA PHE A 58 -10.95 30.17 -1.40
C PHE A 58 -10.54 29.44 -0.11
N ILE A 59 -10.62 28.12 -0.09
CA ILE A 59 -10.17 27.30 1.05
C ILE A 59 -8.69 27.52 1.29
N MET A 60 -7.86 27.43 0.25
CA MET A 60 -6.42 27.60 0.38
C MET A 60 -6.02 29.02 0.72
N LEU A 61 -6.71 30.02 0.19
CA LEU A 61 -6.49 31.42 0.55
C LEU A 61 -6.80 31.66 2.04
N PHE A 62 -7.90 31.10 2.53
CA PHE A 62 -8.25 31.17 3.95
C PHE A 62 -7.21 30.48 4.83
N VAL A 63 -6.84 29.25 4.49
CA VAL A 63 -5.89 28.43 5.26
C VAL A 63 -4.51 29.07 5.30
N THR A 64 -4.00 29.52 4.14
CA THR A 64 -2.67 30.15 4.05
C THR A 64 -2.61 31.46 4.83
N ASN A 65 -3.66 32.29 4.78
CA ASN A 65 -3.71 33.57 5.53
C ASN A 65 -3.90 33.33 7.03
N LYS A 66 -4.84 32.46 7.44
CA LYS A 66 -5.15 32.25 8.85
C LYS A 66 -4.04 31.52 9.61
N PHE A 67 -3.41 30.54 8.99
CA PHE A 67 -2.43 29.67 9.66
C PHE A 67 -0.99 29.96 9.25
N ASN A 68 -0.73 30.94 8.38
CA ASN A 68 0.60 31.21 7.83
C ASN A 68 1.29 29.94 7.29
N LEU A 69 0.52 29.11 6.57
CA LEU A 69 0.90 27.75 6.17
C LEU A 69 2.26 27.68 5.46
N LEU A 70 2.49 28.58 4.50
CA LEU A 70 3.76 28.59 3.74
C LEU A 70 4.95 28.95 4.64
N LYS A 71 4.77 29.87 5.59
CA LYS A 71 5.80 30.17 6.59
C LYS A 71 6.13 28.95 7.44
N LEU A 72 5.13 28.18 7.86
CA LEU A 72 5.34 26.95 8.63
C LEU A 72 6.06 25.86 7.81
N ILE A 73 5.73 25.72 6.53
CA ILE A 73 6.37 24.74 5.63
C ILE A 73 7.83 25.09 5.38
N PHE A 74 8.12 26.35 5.09
CA PHE A 74 9.46 26.80 4.68
C PHE A 74 10.31 27.44 5.80
N ASN A 75 9.87 27.36 7.05
CA ASN A 75 10.56 28.00 8.18
C ASN A 75 12.02 27.50 8.36
N SER A 76 12.29 26.24 8.00
CA SER A 76 13.65 25.68 8.00
C SER A 76 13.94 25.03 6.64
N LEU A 77 14.31 25.86 5.67
CA LEU A 77 14.48 25.39 4.29
C LEU A 77 15.72 24.49 4.15
N ASN A 78 15.47 23.21 3.88
CA ASN A 78 16.52 22.26 3.50
C ASN A 78 16.74 22.34 1.98
N LYS A 79 17.86 22.90 1.55
CA LYS A 79 18.19 23.10 0.14
C LYS A 79 18.23 21.81 -0.66
N ILE A 80 18.73 20.73 -0.08
CA ILE A 80 18.84 19.42 -0.76
C ILE A 80 17.43 18.87 -1.04
N ILE A 81 16.58 18.86 -0.02
CA ILE A 81 15.19 18.40 -0.19
C ILE A 81 14.45 19.29 -1.20
N LEU A 82 14.68 20.61 -1.17
CA LEU A 82 14.05 21.52 -2.12
C LEU A 82 14.47 21.19 -3.56
N VAL A 83 15.76 20.99 -3.83
CA VAL A 83 16.25 20.64 -5.17
C VAL A 83 15.65 19.33 -5.63
N ILE A 84 15.65 18.31 -4.78
CA ILE A 84 15.04 17.00 -5.09
C ILE A 84 13.55 17.17 -5.43
N THR A 85 12.81 17.94 -4.62
CA THR A 85 11.37 18.15 -4.85
C THR A 85 11.07 18.95 -6.11
N VAL A 86 11.91 19.93 -6.44
CA VAL A 86 11.80 20.69 -7.69
C VAL A 86 11.97 19.78 -8.90
N VAL A 87 13.00 18.93 -8.90
CA VAL A 87 13.28 17.99 -10.00
C VAL A 87 12.13 16.97 -10.14
N ILE A 88 11.71 16.38 -9.03
CA ILE A 88 10.61 15.40 -9.02
C ILE A 88 9.30 16.04 -9.49
N SER A 89 8.97 17.25 -9.01
CA SER A 89 7.77 17.95 -9.42
C SER A 89 7.75 18.29 -10.90
N PHE A 90 8.91 18.69 -11.45
CA PHE A 90 9.04 18.93 -12.88
C PHE A 90 8.82 17.66 -13.70
N TYR A 91 9.41 16.55 -13.28
CA TYR A 91 9.24 15.25 -13.91
C TYR A 91 7.76 14.82 -13.93
N GLU A 92 7.07 14.92 -12.79
CA GLU A 92 5.64 14.55 -12.68
C GLU A 92 4.73 15.42 -13.53
N LEU A 93 4.90 16.72 -13.48
CA LEU A 93 4.07 17.61 -14.30
C LEU A 93 4.32 17.44 -15.80
N ASN A 94 5.55 17.10 -16.18
CA ASN A 94 5.85 16.78 -17.57
C ASN A 94 5.09 15.52 -18.04
N LEU A 95 5.01 14.50 -17.20
CA LEU A 95 4.23 13.30 -17.51
C LEU A 95 2.73 13.57 -17.54
N THR A 96 2.22 14.30 -16.54
CA THR A 96 0.81 14.71 -16.49
C THR A 96 0.43 15.57 -17.71
N SER A 97 1.31 16.48 -18.14
CA SER A 97 1.09 17.32 -19.32
C SER A 97 1.05 16.50 -20.60
N PHE A 98 1.87 15.46 -20.72
CA PHE A 98 1.86 14.54 -21.86
C PHE A 98 0.52 13.81 -21.98
N TYR A 99 -0.02 13.31 -20.88
CA TYR A 99 -1.36 12.69 -20.87
C TYR A 99 -2.46 13.69 -21.22
N MET A 100 -2.39 14.90 -20.67
CA MET A 100 -3.37 15.96 -20.97
C MET A 100 -3.35 16.38 -22.44
N LEU A 101 -2.16 16.50 -23.05
CA LEU A 101 -2.00 16.79 -24.47
C LEU A 101 -2.52 15.67 -25.38
N TYR A 102 -2.45 14.42 -24.92
CA TYR A 102 -2.98 13.30 -25.66
C TYR A 102 -4.51 13.29 -25.68
N TYR A 103 -5.16 13.67 -24.57
CA TYR A 103 -6.62 13.68 -24.44
C TYR A 103 -7.28 15.03 -24.76
N SER A 104 -6.54 16.15 -24.75
CA SER A 104 -7.07 17.48 -25.10
C SER A 104 -6.03 18.34 -25.81
N THR A 105 -6.42 18.87 -26.96
CA THR A 105 -5.57 19.69 -27.85
C THR A 105 -5.45 21.16 -27.44
N THR A 106 -5.87 21.57 -26.24
CA THR A 106 -5.93 22.97 -25.86
C THR A 106 -4.66 23.43 -25.12
N TYR A 107 -3.99 24.45 -25.65
CA TYR A 107 -2.86 25.15 -25.00
C TYR A 107 -3.18 25.62 -23.57
N ALA A 108 -4.46 25.82 -23.23
CA ALA A 108 -4.91 26.17 -21.90
C ALA A 108 -4.42 25.19 -20.82
N ASN A 109 -4.37 23.90 -21.12
CA ASN A 109 -3.95 22.87 -20.17
C ASN A 109 -2.47 23.00 -19.80
N ILE A 110 -1.60 23.39 -20.72
CA ILE A 110 -0.18 23.64 -20.45
C ILE A 110 -0.02 24.78 -19.45
N ILE A 111 -0.82 25.84 -19.59
CA ILE A 111 -0.80 26.99 -18.69
C ILE A 111 -1.21 26.55 -17.28
N PHE A 112 -2.26 25.72 -17.16
CA PHE A 112 -2.68 25.17 -15.87
C PHE A 112 -1.59 24.32 -15.22
N VAL A 113 -0.88 23.49 -15.99
CA VAL A 113 0.25 22.68 -15.49
C VAL A 113 1.37 23.57 -14.93
N ILE A 114 1.76 24.63 -15.67
CA ILE A 114 2.79 25.56 -15.22
C ILE A 114 2.37 26.29 -13.93
N ILE A 115 1.11 26.72 -13.86
CA ILE A 115 0.58 27.43 -12.68
C ILE A 115 0.45 26.48 -11.48
N ALA A 116 0.16 25.18 -11.69
CA ALA A 116 0.04 24.18 -10.63
C ALA A 116 1.40 23.78 -10.01
N TYR A 117 2.51 24.01 -10.71
CA TYR A 117 3.84 23.58 -10.30
C TYR A 117 4.24 23.99 -8.86
N PRO A 118 4.05 25.24 -8.40
CA PRO A 118 4.38 25.63 -7.03
C PRO A 118 3.63 24.85 -5.95
N SER A 119 2.39 24.43 -6.20
CA SER A 119 1.62 23.66 -5.24
C SER A 119 2.16 22.23 -5.10
N VAL A 120 2.54 21.59 -6.21
CA VAL A 120 3.17 20.25 -6.21
C VAL A 120 4.51 20.30 -5.50
N VAL A 121 5.37 21.28 -5.83
CA VAL A 121 6.67 21.48 -5.14
C VAL A 121 6.46 21.66 -3.64
N THR A 122 5.50 22.49 -3.25
CA THR A 122 5.23 22.77 -1.84
C THR A 122 4.74 21.53 -1.09
N PHE A 123 3.82 20.78 -1.69
CA PHE A 123 3.32 19.52 -1.11
C PHE A 123 4.44 18.50 -0.93
N LEU A 124 5.22 18.21 -1.99
CA LEU A 124 6.32 17.26 -1.94
C LEU A 124 7.42 17.71 -0.97
N TYR A 125 7.74 19.02 -0.96
CA TYR A 125 8.71 19.57 -0.01
C TYR A 125 8.26 19.38 1.44
N TRP A 126 7.00 19.69 1.74
CA TRP A 126 6.42 19.46 3.06
C TRP A 126 6.49 17.99 3.45
N PHE A 127 6.07 17.10 2.55
CA PHE A 127 6.06 15.66 2.78
C PHE A 127 7.47 15.12 3.04
N TYR A 128 8.41 15.36 2.13
CA TYR A 128 9.78 14.85 2.29
C TYR A 128 10.53 15.48 3.47
N SER A 129 10.27 16.76 3.77
CA SER A 129 10.84 17.40 4.95
C SER A 129 10.33 16.78 6.24
N LYS A 130 9.04 16.48 6.33
CA LYS A 130 8.44 15.75 7.46
C LYS A 130 8.96 14.32 7.55
N LEU A 131 8.95 13.61 6.43
CA LEU A 131 9.48 12.24 6.36
C LEU A 131 10.94 12.20 6.83
N TRP A 132 11.78 13.13 6.37
CA TRP A 132 13.18 13.25 6.79
C TRP A 132 13.33 13.55 8.27
N CYS A 133 12.50 14.42 8.81
CA CYS A 133 12.50 14.72 10.24
C CYS A 133 12.16 13.49 11.07
N TYR A 134 11.07 12.79 10.74
CA TYR A 134 10.68 11.57 11.43
C TYR A 134 11.68 10.43 11.23
N PHE A 135 12.24 10.30 10.03
CA PHE A 135 13.29 9.33 9.75
C PHE A 135 14.53 9.57 10.62
N LYS A 136 14.99 10.81 10.76
CA LYS A 136 16.10 11.15 11.66
C LYS A 136 15.78 10.81 13.12
N LEU A 137 14.58 11.13 13.58
CA LEU A 137 14.15 10.80 14.94
C LEU A 137 14.09 9.27 15.14
N PHE A 138 13.56 8.55 14.16
CA PHE A 138 13.52 7.09 14.16
C PHE A 138 14.94 6.51 14.24
N ILE A 139 15.85 6.90 13.33
CA ILE A 139 17.25 6.41 13.33
C ILE A 139 17.96 6.73 14.65
N LYS A 140 17.73 7.91 15.25
CA LYS A 140 18.27 8.25 16.56
C LYS A 140 17.70 7.37 17.69
N SER A 141 16.45 6.95 17.56
CA SER A 141 15.78 6.08 18.53
C SER A 141 16.22 4.62 18.46
N LEU A 142 16.90 4.22 17.36
CA LEU A 142 17.38 2.87 17.16
C LEU A 142 18.63 2.59 18.01
N ASN A 143 18.63 1.46 18.68
CA ASN A 143 19.85 0.92 19.27
C ASN A 143 20.74 0.26 18.20
N LYS A 144 21.96 -0.15 18.60
CA LYS A 144 22.93 -0.76 17.69
C LYS A 144 22.40 -2.03 17.00
N PHE A 145 21.65 -2.84 17.75
CA PHE A 145 21.07 -4.07 17.22
C PHE A 145 20.02 -3.80 16.14
N GLU A 146 19.07 -2.88 16.39
CA GLU A 146 18.03 -2.51 15.44
C GLU A 146 18.62 -1.91 14.15
N LYS A 147 19.67 -1.08 14.27
CA LYS A 147 20.37 -0.55 13.10
C LYS A 147 21.01 -1.65 12.27
N ASN A 148 21.71 -2.57 12.93
CA ASN A 148 22.31 -3.71 12.26
C ASN A 148 21.28 -4.60 11.59
N PHE A 149 20.15 -4.86 12.28
CA PHE A 149 19.04 -5.61 11.69
C PHE A 149 18.51 -4.95 10.42
N LEU A 150 18.21 -3.65 10.44
CA LEU A 150 17.73 -2.94 9.25
C LEU A 150 18.72 -3.04 8.09
N ILE A 151 20.01 -2.83 8.35
CA ILE A 151 21.04 -2.90 7.31
C ILE A 151 21.13 -4.32 6.75
N ILE A 152 21.26 -5.32 7.60
CA ILE A 152 21.42 -6.72 7.19
C ILE A 152 20.16 -7.22 6.45
N ALA A 153 18.97 -7.00 7.02
CA ALA A 153 17.71 -7.46 6.44
C ALA A 153 17.46 -6.80 5.07
N THR A 154 17.68 -5.48 4.96
CA THR A 154 17.54 -4.78 3.67
C THR A 154 18.58 -5.23 2.65
N SER A 155 19.83 -5.50 3.08
CA SER A 155 20.86 -6.02 2.17
C SER A 155 20.52 -7.41 1.67
N ILE A 156 20.09 -8.32 2.54
CA ILE A 156 19.64 -9.67 2.16
C ILE A 156 18.46 -9.59 1.19
N LEU A 157 17.47 -8.76 1.50
CA LEU A 157 16.32 -8.54 0.63
C LEU A 157 16.74 -8.02 -0.74
N THR A 158 17.64 -7.02 -0.78
CA THR A 158 18.13 -6.45 -2.04
C THR A 158 18.78 -7.53 -2.91
N VAL A 159 19.64 -8.37 -2.33
CA VAL A 159 20.26 -9.49 -3.05
C VAL A 159 19.21 -10.50 -3.51
N ALA A 160 18.27 -10.87 -2.64
CA ALA A 160 17.20 -11.82 -2.98
C ALA A 160 16.32 -11.29 -4.14
N VAL A 161 15.92 -10.02 -4.09
CA VAL A 161 15.14 -9.39 -5.15
C VAL A 161 15.93 -9.33 -6.46
N ILE A 162 17.22 -8.97 -6.44
CA ILE A 162 18.08 -9.01 -7.62
C ILE A 162 18.10 -10.40 -8.24
N VAL A 163 18.32 -11.43 -7.43
CA VAL A 163 18.38 -12.82 -7.92
C VAL A 163 17.03 -13.23 -8.50
N ILE A 164 15.93 -13.05 -7.77
CA ILE A 164 14.59 -13.44 -8.19
C ILE A 164 14.21 -12.73 -9.50
N TYR A 165 14.44 -11.42 -9.59
CA TYR A 165 14.08 -10.63 -10.77
C TYR A 165 14.94 -10.94 -12.01
N ASN A 166 16.15 -11.46 -11.83
CA ASN A 166 17.00 -11.89 -12.95
C ASN A 166 16.72 -13.34 -13.38
N VAL A 167 16.26 -14.18 -12.45
CA VAL A 167 15.96 -15.60 -12.73
C VAL A 167 14.53 -15.77 -13.22
N THR A 168 13.62 -14.91 -12.78
CA THR A 168 12.21 -14.97 -13.18
C THR A 168 11.86 -13.74 -14.00
N THR A 169 11.33 -13.93 -15.19
CA THR A 169 10.79 -12.85 -16.04
C THR A 169 9.46 -12.29 -15.51
N ILE A 170 8.98 -12.81 -14.41
CA ILE A 170 7.69 -12.51 -13.77
C ILE A 170 7.49 -11.02 -13.52
N PHE A 171 8.57 -10.30 -13.24
CA PHE A 171 8.52 -8.91 -12.80
C PHE A 171 8.83 -7.90 -13.89
N THR A 172 9.13 -8.33 -15.11
CA THR A 172 9.47 -7.43 -16.21
C THR A 172 8.35 -7.35 -17.22
N HIS A 173 7.61 -6.25 -17.23
CA HIS A 173 6.60 -5.97 -18.26
C HIS A 173 7.12 -6.01 -19.70
N ALA A 174 8.40 -5.75 -19.92
CA ALA A 174 9.00 -5.73 -21.23
C ALA A 174 9.12 -7.11 -21.86
N GLN A 175 9.03 -8.14 -21.05
CA GLN A 175 9.22 -9.52 -21.46
C GLN A 175 7.92 -10.33 -21.51
N ILE A 176 6.76 -9.69 -21.46
CA ILE A 176 5.54 -10.29 -21.99
C ILE A 176 5.70 -10.24 -23.52
N ASN A 177 6.70 -10.95 -23.99
CA ASN A 177 6.87 -11.17 -25.41
C ASN A 177 5.70 -12.03 -25.91
N LYS A 178 5.29 -11.81 -27.14
CA LYS A 178 4.30 -12.61 -27.87
C LYS A 178 4.59 -14.11 -27.83
N GLU A 179 5.81 -14.51 -27.51
CA GLU A 179 6.32 -15.88 -27.43
C GLU A 179 6.22 -16.49 -26.03
N ASN A 180 5.86 -15.70 -25.00
CA ASN A 180 5.76 -16.22 -23.65
C ASN A 180 4.57 -17.18 -23.54
N ARG A 181 4.88 -18.43 -23.29
CA ARG A 181 3.98 -19.56 -23.09
C ARG A 181 3.08 -19.46 -21.83
N ARG A 182 2.95 -18.26 -21.27
CA ARG A 182 2.19 -18.00 -20.03
C ARG A 182 0.71 -18.32 -20.15
N TYR A 183 0.17 -18.30 -21.37
CA TYR A 183 -1.25 -18.49 -21.61
C TYR A 183 -1.43 -19.45 -22.77
N HIS A 184 -2.05 -20.58 -22.55
CA HIS A 184 -2.67 -21.33 -23.62
C HIS A 184 -3.93 -20.58 -24.02
N ILE A 185 -3.83 -19.81 -25.10
CA ILE A 185 -4.99 -19.16 -25.72
C ILE A 185 -5.40 -20.06 -26.88
N GLU A 186 -6.51 -20.78 -26.70
CA GLU A 186 -7.20 -21.44 -27.78
C GLU A 186 -8.28 -20.50 -28.28
N TYR A 187 -8.26 -20.20 -29.56
CA TYR A 187 -9.33 -19.43 -30.20
C TYR A 187 -9.92 -20.21 -31.33
N ASP A 188 -11.24 -20.32 -31.36
CA ASP A 188 -12.01 -20.81 -32.46
C ASP A 188 -12.57 -19.61 -33.24
N VAL A 189 -12.26 -19.55 -34.52
CA VAL A 189 -12.89 -18.60 -35.44
C VAL A 189 -14.31 -19.11 -35.70
N VAL A 190 -15.31 -18.37 -35.25
CA VAL A 190 -16.71 -18.75 -35.49
C VAL A 190 -17.15 -18.53 -36.93
N ASN A 191 -16.44 -17.67 -37.64
CA ASN A 191 -16.59 -17.42 -39.10
C ASN A 191 -15.23 -17.32 -39.79
N ASP A 192 -15.11 -17.91 -40.92
CA ASP A 192 -13.91 -18.31 -41.69
C ASP A 192 -13.05 -17.15 -42.23
N GLU A 193 -12.79 -16.06 -41.51
CA GLU A 193 -11.96 -14.96 -41.98
C GLU A 193 -10.75 -14.66 -41.09
N THR A 194 -9.61 -14.95 -41.63
CA THR A 194 -8.23 -14.45 -41.55
C THR A 194 -7.44 -14.45 -40.21
N THR A 195 -6.33 -15.19 -40.25
CA THR A 195 -5.24 -15.30 -39.28
C THR A 195 -4.58 -13.97 -38.84
N LYS A 196 -4.73 -12.87 -39.60
CA LYS A 196 -4.14 -11.56 -39.24
C LYS A 196 -4.88 -10.84 -38.13
N GLU A 197 -6.19 -10.97 -38.05
CA GLU A 197 -7.02 -10.33 -37.03
C GLU A 197 -6.93 -11.10 -35.71
N ALA A 198 -6.73 -12.42 -35.76
CA ALA A 198 -6.48 -13.23 -34.57
C ALA A 198 -5.21 -12.80 -33.84
N ASN A 199 -4.14 -12.43 -34.56
CA ASN A 199 -2.91 -11.94 -33.93
C ASN A 199 -3.11 -10.59 -33.18
N SER A 200 -3.92 -9.68 -33.75
CA SER A 200 -4.23 -8.42 -33.08
C SER A 200 -5.09 -8.62 -31.83
N LEU A 201 -5.99 -9.60 -31.85
CA LEU A 201 -6.82 -9.99 -30.71
C LEU A 201 -5.98 -10.65 -29.60
N ILE A 202 -5.06 -11.54 -29.99
CA ILE A 202 -4.10 -12.15 -29.09
C ILE A 202 -3.24 -11.06 -28.43
N ASP A 203 -2.75 -10.08 -29.19
CA ASP A 203 -2.00 -8.94 -28.68
C ASP A 203 -2.84 -8.14 -27.66
N MET A 204 -4.12 -7.92 -27.92
CA MET A 204 -5.04 -7.22 -27.01
C MET A 204 -5.25 -8.02 -25.73
N ILE A 205 -5.44 -9.33 -25.83
CA ILE A 205 -5.60 -10.23 -24.68
C ILE A 205 -4.32 -10.25 -23.85
N TYR A 206 -3.14 -10.39 -24.46
CA TYR A 206 -1.86 -10.33 -23.77
C TYR A 206 -1.63 -8.97 -23.08
N THR A 207 -2.14 -7.87 -23.63
CA THR A 207 -2.09 -6.57 -22.96
C THR A 207 -3.08 -6.45 -21.81
N CYS A 208 -4.21 -7.15 -21.86
CA CYS A 208 -5.21 -7.17 -20.78
C CYS A 208 -4.84 -8.13 -19.63
N ILE A 209 -4.14 -9.25 -19.93
CA ILE A 209 -3.74 -10.24 -18.92
C ILE A 209 -2.35 -9.89 -18.38
N ARG A 210 -2.23 -8.80 -17.65
CA ARG A 210 -0.96 -8.31 -17.11
C ARG A 210 -0.71 -8.71 -15.67
N SER A 211 -1.66 -9.40 -15.03
CA SER A 211 -1.55 -9.76 -13.62
C SER A 211 -0.56 -10.88 -13.41
N ASN A 212 0.33 -10.69 -12.47
CA ASN A 212 1.21 -11.73 -12.00
C ASN A 212 0.48 -12.62 -10.99
N LEU A 213 -0.27 -13.59 -11.48
CA LEU A 213 -1.06 -14.50 -10.66
C LEU A 213 -0.22 -15.53 -9.87
N ILE A 214 1.09 -15.61 -10.12
CA ILE A 214 1.96 -16.59 -9.44
C ILE A 214 1.96 -16.39 -7.94
N PHE A 215 2.05 -15.13 -7.50
CA PHE A 215 2.07 -14.81 -6.08
C PHE A 215 0.65 -14.60 -5.51
N THR A 216 -0.39 -14.80 -6.33
CA THR A 216 -1.78 -14.52 -5.96
C THR A 216 -1.97 -13.10 -5.43
N ALA A 217 -1.23 -12.14 -5.98
CA ALA A 217 -1.17 -10.77 -5.50
C ALA A 217 -1.47 -9.79 -6.63
N ASP A 218 -2.07 -8.65 -6.31
CA ASP A 218 -2.44 -7.58 -7.25
C ASP A 218 -1.22 -6.72 -7.63
N THR A 219 -0.14 -7.37 -8.08
CA THR A 219 1.09 -6.68 -8.50
C THR A 219 0.86 -5.70 -9.65
N GLN A 220 -0.18 -5.94 -10.43
CA GLN A 220 -0.56 -5.11 -11.56
C GLN A 220 -0.72 -3.64 -11.16
N ILE A 221 -1.36 -3.37 -10.02
CA ILE A 221 -1.59 -2.00 -9.52
C ILE A 221 -0.27 -1.23 -9.35
N LEU A 222 0.81 -1.91 -8.95
CA LEU A 222 2.12 -1.30 -8.75
C LEU A 222 3.04 -1.40 -9.97
N LEU A 223 2.85 -2.41 -10.82
CA LEU A 223 3.62 -2.58 -12.04
C LEU A 223 3.25 -1.57 -13.12
N GLU A 224 1.99 -1.20 -13.20
CA GLU A 224 1.56 -0.15 -14.09
C GLU A 224 2.08 1.18 -13.56
N LYS A 225 3.16 1.67 -14.17
CA LYS A 225 3.78 2.97 -13.84
C LYS A 225 2.75 4.09 -13.76
N ASP A 226 1.67 3.95 -14.51
CA ASP A 226 0.60 4.93 -14.62
C ASP A 226 -0.37 4.91 -13.44
N THR A 227 -0.51 3.80 -12.71
CA THR A 227 -1.45 3.69 -11.59
C THR A 227 -1.11 4.65 -10.47
N TYR A 228 0.16 4.85 -10.20
CA TYR A 228 0.60 5.84 -9.20
C TYR A 228 0.51 7.27 -9.70
N ASN A 229 0.46 7.49 -11.01
CA ASN A 229 0.37 8.82 -11.61
C ASN A 229 -1.05 9.21 -11.97
N LYS A 230 -1.88 8.25 -12.28
CA LYS A 230 -3.29 8.52 -12.51
C LYS A 230 -3.96 8.70 -11.14
N ILE A 231 -3.77 9.89 -10.55
CA ILE A 231 -4.55 10.34 -9.41
C ILE A 231 -6.04 10.15 -9.68
N ASN A 232 -6.41 10.08 -10.95
CA ASN A 232 -7.77 9.93 -11.46
C ASN A 232 -8.13 8.50 -11.88
N ASP A 233 -7.27 7.51 -11.66
CA ASP A 233 -7.60 6.17 -12.13
C ASP A 233 -8.79 5.58 -11.38
N VAL A 234 -9.74 5.12 -12.19
CA VAL A 234 -11.04 4.56 -11.81
C VAL A 234 -10.90 3.33 -10.90
N GLU A 235 -9.75 2.68 -10.95
CA GLU A 235 -9.43 1.47 -10.20
C GLU A 235 -9.06 1.71 -8.73
N ASN A 236 -8.90 2.96 -8.30
CA ASN A 236 -8.80 3.24 -6.87
C ASN A 236 -10.17 3.06 -6.23
N ASP A 237 -10.38 1.88 -5.85
CA ASP A 237 -11.48 1.31 -5.16
C ASP A 237 -11.73 2.08 -3.83
N LEU A 238 -12.98 2.09 -3.37
CA LEU A 238 -13.37 2.62 -2.06
C LEU A 238 -12.55 2.04 -0.90
N ARG A 239 -11.93 0.87 -1.09
CA ARG A 239 -11.04 0.23 -0.11
C ARG A 239 -9.80 1.07 0.20
N GLN A 240 -9.30 1.82 -0.80
CA GLN A 240 -8.02 2.54 -0.73
C GLN A 240 -8.09 3.92 -1.39
N PRO A 241 -8.98 4.81 -0.92
CA PRO A 241 -9.37 6.02 -1.64
C PRO A 241 -8.22 7.00 -1.92
N PHE A 242 -7.11 6.91 -1.17
CA PHE A 242 -5.94 7.80 -1.34
C PHE A 242 -4.64 7.04 -1.54
N PHE A 243 -4.68 5.75 -1.82
CA PHE A 243 -3.47 4.95 -1.92
C PHE A 243 -2.46 5.57 -2.89
N SER A 244 -2.90 5.96 -4.08
CA SER A 244 -2.04 6.57 -5.09
C SER A 244 -1.34 7.82 -4.58
N ILE A 245 -2.05 8.70 -3.84
CA ILE A 245 -1.50 9.95 -3.31
C ILE A 245 -0.42 9.67 -2.26
N PHE A 246 -0.66 8.71 -1.38
CA PHE A 246 0.26 8.42 -0.27
C PHE A 246 1.38 7.45 -0.64
N ALA A 247 1.19 6.65 -1.68
CA ALA A 247 2.24 5.81 -2.26
C ALA A 247 3.17 6.60 -3.19
N PHE A 248 2.65 7.63 -3.86
CA PHE A 248 3.37 8.46 -4.80
C PHE A 248 4.77 8.91 -4.36
N PRO A 249 5.00 9.41 -3.12
CA PRO A 249 6.32 9.83 -2.69
C PRO A 249 7.37 8.70 -2.65
N TYR A 250 6.93 7.45 -2.54
CA TYR A 250 7.83 6.27 -2.53
C TYR A 250 8.08 5.71 -3.93
N THR A 251 7.17 5.92 -4.85
CA THR A 251 7.19 5.31 -6.18
C THR A 251 7.80 6.19 -7.24
N ILE A 252 7.70 7.52 -7.06
CA ILE A 252 8.19 8.48 -8.03
C ILE A 252 9.72 8.43 -8.23
N LEU A 253 10.48 8.28 -7.17
CA LEU A 253 11.93 8.21 -7.26
C LEU A 253 12.41 6.95 -7.99
N PRO A 254 11.93 5.74 -7.68
CA PRO A 254 12.18 4.55 -8.49
C PRO A 254 11.86 4.71 -9.96
N ARG A 255 10.74 5.35 -10.28
CA ARG A 255 10.32 5.60 -11.64
C ARG A 255 11.28 6.55 -12.37
N LEU A 256 11.61 7.69 -11.76
CA LEU A 256 12.57 8.64 -12.29
C LEU A 256 13.94 7.97 -12.57
N ILE A 257 14.42 7.14 -11.64
CA ILE A 257 15.68 6.41 -11.80
C ILE A 257 15.57 5.40 -12.96
N SER A 258 14.46 4.69 -13.07
CA SER A 258 14.22 3.73 -14.15
C SER A 258 14.21 4.43 -15.51
N ASP A 259 13.55 5.57 -15.64
CA ASP A 259 13.44 6.31 -16.89
C ASP A 259 14.78 6.95 -17.29
N ILE A 260 15.53 7.53 -16.34
CA ILE A 260 16.88 8.08 -16.61
C ILE A 260 17.86 7.00 -17.00
N SER A 261 17.79 5.82 -16.39
CA SER A 261 18.69 4.72 -16.68
C SER A 261 18.37 3.95 -17.96
N PHE A 262 17.22 4.23 -18.60
CA PHE A 262 16.68 3.47 -19.73
C PHE A 262 16.58 1.95 -19.45
N LYS A 263 16.47 1.56 -18.17
CA LYS A 263 16.39 0.18 -17.72
C LYS A 263 15.11 -0.02 -16.93
N GLN A 264 14.51 -1.18 -17.08
CA GLN A 264 13.31 -1.53 -16.33
C GLN A 264 13.65 -2.01 -14.91
N ILE A 265 14.26 -1.13 -14.12
CA ILE A 265 14.63 -1.41 -12.73
C ILE A 265 13.57 -0.96 -11.72
N TYR A 266 12.47 -0.36 -12.20
CA TYR A 266 11.38 0.15 -11.37
C TYR A 266 10.81 -0.89 -10.41
N PRO A 267 10.41 -2.11 -10.86
CA PRO A 267 9.85 -3.13 -9.99
C PRO A 267 10.81 -3.52 -8.86
N PHE A 268 12.08 -3.71 -9.19
CA PHE A 268 13.14 -3.99 -8.24
C PHE A 268 13.24 -2.92 -7.14
N LEU A 269 13.29 -1.65 -7.53
CA LEU A 269 13.42 -0.54 -6.58
C LEU A 269 12.19 -0.44 -5.67
N ILE A 270 10.98 -0.66 -6.19
CA ILE A 270 9.74 -0.67 -5.40
C ILE A 270 9.77 -1.81 -4.39
N ALA A 271 10.11 -3.03 -4.79
CA ALA A 271 10.18 -4.17 -3.88
C ALA A 271 11.16 -3.91 -2.72
N VAL A 272 12.33 -3.35 -3.01
CA VAL A 272 13.32 -3.00 -1.96
C VAL A 272 12.78 -1.93 -1.01
N ILE A 273 12.11 -0.89 -1.52
CA ILE A 273 11.53 0.16 -0.67
C ILE A 273 10.42 -0.41 0.20
N GLN A 274 9.51 -1.22 -0.37
CA GLN A 274 8.44 -1.86 0.39
C GLN A 274 8.99 -2.75 1.49
N GLY A 275 9.94 -3.62 1.18
CA GLY A 275 10.56 -4.47 2.17
C GLY A 275 11.27 -3.69 3.28
N PHE A 276 11.93 -2.56 2.94
CA PHE A 276 12.49 -1.66 3.94
C PHE A 276 11.39 -1.09 4.87
N LEU A 277 10.27 -0.62 4.32
CA LEU A 277 9.12 -0.13 5.12
C LEU A 277 8.54 -1.23 6.01
N MET A 278 8.51 -2.48 5.54
CA MET A 278 8.09 -3.64 6.33
C MET A 278 9.04 -3.86 7.52
N PHE A 279 10.35 -3.82 7.33
CA PHE A 279 11.33 -3.95 8.42
C PHE A 279 11.25 -2.80 9.42
N VAL A 280 10.99 -1.57 8.95
CA VAL A 280 10.71 -0.43 9.84
C VAL A 280 9.45 -0.72 10.68
N SER A 281 8.39 -1.25 10.08
CA SER A 281 7.15 -1.63 10.78
C SER A 281 7.42 -2.68 11.85
N ILE A 282 8.22 -3.70 11.56
CA ILE A 282 8.63 -4.74 12.53
C ILE A 282 9.32 -4.14 13.75
N ILE A 283 10.24 -3.19 13.54
CA ILE A 283 10.92 -2.50 14.66
C ILE A 283 9.93 -1.65 15.47
N LEU A 284 9.01 -0.95 14.80
CA LEU A 284 7.99 -0.16 15.53
C LEU A 284 7.09 -1.06 16.37
N ILE A 285 6.69 -2.23 15.85
CA ILE A 285 5.91 -3.21 16.61
C ILE A 285 6.70 -3.74 17.80
N GLU A 286 7.99 -4.08 17.59
CA GLU A 286 8.86 -4.52 18.67
C GLU A 286 8.99 -3.48 19.78
N LYS A 287 9.18 -2.21 19.42
CA LYS A 287 9.21 -1.11 20.41
C LYS A 287 7.91 -1.01 21.22
N MET A 288 6.76 -1.27 20.60
CA MET A 288 5.47 -1.31 21.31
C MET A 288 5.34 -2.53 22.22
N MET A 289 5.94 -3.67 21.85
CA MET A 289 5.97 -4.89 22.65
C MET A 289 6.80 -4.74 23.93
N ASN A 290 7.76 -3.82 23.94
CA ASN A 290 8.64 -3.53 25.08
C ASN A 290 9.39 -4.78 25.60
N LEU A 291 9.85 -5.62 24.67
CA LEU A 291 10.61 -6.84 24.97
C LEU A 291 12.06 -6.52 25.35
N LYS A 292 12.73 -7.41 26.10
CA LYS A 292 14.10 -7.21 26.56
C LYS A 292 15.01 -8.37 26.15
N GLY A 293 16.29 -8.06 26.02
CA GLY A 293 17.35 -9.04 25.80
C GLY A 293 17.14 -9.89 24.54
N ILE A 294 17.37 -11.19 24.64
CA ILE A 294 17.30 -12.13 23.52
C ILE A 294 15.87 -12.32 22.97
N THR A 295 14.85 -12.20 23.84
CA THR A 295 13.45 -12.32 23.39
C THR A 295 13.09 -11.24 22.39
N ARG A 296 13.65 -10.04 22.53
CA ARG A 296 13.50 -8.95 21.57
C ARG A 296 14.04 -9.32 20.19
N LEU A 297 15.25 -9.90 20.16
CA LEU A 297 15.87 -10.40 18.94
C LEU A 297 15.00 -11.48 18.28
N LEU A 298 14.58 -12.46 19.08
CA LEU A 298 13.76 -13.57 18.60
C LEU A 298 12.42 -13.08 18.05
N PHE A 299 11.81 -12.06 18.66
CA PHE A 299 10.57 -11.44 18.15
C PHE A 299 10.76 -10.82 16.76
N ILE A 300 11.81 -10.01 16.61
CA ILE A 300 12.12 -9.36 15.32
C ILE A 300 12.36 -10.42 14.24
N ILE A 301 13.18 -11.44 14.52
CA ILE A 301 13.46 -12.51 13.56
C ILE A 301 12.17 -13.29 13.26
N PHE A 302 11.38 -13.65 14.29
CA PHE A 302 10.13 -14.39 14.11
C PHE A 302 9.20 -13.66 13.13
N LEU A 303 8.96 -12.38 13.36
CA LEU A 303 8.05 -11.60 12.50
C LEU A 303 8.62 -11.40 11.08
N SER A 304 9.95 -11.33 10.96
CA SER A 304 10.63 -11.21 9.66
C SER A 304 10.54 -12.47 8.80
N VAL A 305 10.48 -13.66 9.43
CA VAL A 305 10.42 -14.94 8.71
C VAL A 305 9.00 -15.49 8.58
N THR A 306 7.96 -14.75 9.01
CA THR A 306 6.57 -15.13 8.71
C THR A 306 6.35 -15.18 7.20
N TYR A 307 5.52 -16.10 6.73
CA TYR A 307 5.24 -16.24 5.30
C TYR A 307 4.75 -14.94 4.64
N PRO A 308 3.79 -14.20 5.23
CA PRO A 308 3.36 -12.93 4.64
C PRO A 308 4.51 -11.91 4.54
N THR A 309 5.40 -11.85 5.53
CA THR A 309 6.54 -10.92 5.47
C THR A 309 7.49 -11.30 4.36
N LEU A 310 7.83 -12.59 4.21
CA LEU A 310 8.70 -13.06 3.13
C LEU A 310 8.06 -12.83 1.76
N LEU A 311 6.79 -13.23 1.59
CA LEU A 311 6.06 -13.10 0.33
C LEU A 311 5.97 -11.64 -0.12
N PHE A 312 5.45 -10.75 0.74
CA PHE A 312 5.24 -9.35 0.38
C PHE A 312 6.50 -8.49 0.42
N SER A 313 7.64 -9.01 0.92
CA SER A 313 8.92 -8.32 0.78
C SER A 313 9.52 -8.46 -0.62
N ILE A 314 9.26 -9.56 -1.30
CA ILE A 314 9.76 -9.82 -2.65
C ILE A 314 8.74 -9.49 -3.73
N ASN A 315 7.47 -9.48 -3.39
CA ASN A 315 6.37 -9.21 -4.30
C ASN A 315 5.86 -7.79 -4.12
N MET A 316 5.72 -7.05 -5.22
CA MET A 316 5.16 -5.70 -5.17
C MET A 316 3.68 -5.76 -4.84
N GLU A 317 3.32 -5.11 -3.72
CA GLU A 317 1.96 -5.09 -3.24
C GLU A 317 1.67 -3.83 -2.41
N GLN A 318 0.47 -3.29 -2.59
CA GLN A 318 0.03 -2.09 -1.87
C GLN A 318 -0.03 -2.28 -0.33
N TYR A 319 -0.12 -3.52 0.13
CA TYR A 319 -0.29 -3.86 1.55
C TYR A 319 0.88 -3.42 2.42
N ALA A 320 2.11 -3.49 1.91
CA ALA A 320 3.30 -3.10 2.66
C ALA A 320 3.28 -1.62 3.08
N ILE A 321 2.90 -0.73 2.15
CA ILE A 321 2.81 0.73 2.41
C ILE A 321 1.64 1.01 3.36
N SER A 322 0.50 0.35 3.16
CA SER A 322 -0.69 0.52 3.99
C SER A 322 -0.44 0.10 5.45
N VAL A 323 0.21 -1.06 5.65
CA VAL A 323 0.57 -1.55 6.99
C VAL A 323 1.63 -0.67 7.64
N PHE A 324 2.57 -0.12 6.88
CA PHE A 324 3.54 0.83 7.41
C PHE A 324 2.85 2.08 8.00
N TYR A 325 1.87 2.66 7.32
CA TYR A 325 1.10 3.78 7.85
C TYR A 325 0.27 3.37 9.07
N LEU A 326 -0.39 2.21 9.00
CA LEU A 326 -1.19 1.66 10.10
C LEU A 326 -0.34 1.46 11.37
N VAL A 327 0.77 0.77 11.26
CA VAL A 327 1.67 0.49 12.40
C VAL A 327 2.28 1.79 12.95
N THR A 328 2.66 2.72 12.07
CA THR A 328 3.19 4.02 12.47
C THR A 328 2.14 4.85 13.21
N PHE A 329 0.89 4.85 12.74
CA PHE A 329 -0.24 5.48 13.43
C PHE A 329 -0.46 4.89 14.82
N ILE A 330 -0.47 3.55 14.95
CA ILE A 330 -0.62 2.86 16.23
C ILE A 330 0.54 3.23 17.19
N TYR A 331 1.78 3.18 16.69
CA TYR A 331 2.97 3.55 17.47
C TYR A 331 2.89 4.99 17.99
N MET A 332 2.56 5.95 17.14
CA MET A 332 2.42 7.35 17.55
C MET A 332 1.25 7.57 18.50
N SER A 333 0.17 6.81 18.34
CA SER A 333 -1.00 6.89 19.23
C SER A 333 -0.72 6.32 20.62
N ILE A 334 0.01 5.20 20.71
CA ILE A 334 0.43 4.61 21.99
C ILE A 334 1.37 5.58 22.72
N ASN A 335 2.32 6.19 22.03
CA ASN A 335 3.32 7.10 22.57
C ASN A 335 2.86 8.56 22.65
N LYS A 336 1.61 8.87 22.28
CA LYS A 336 1.02 10.22 22.29
C LYS A 336 1.85 11.26 21.53
N ILE A 337 2.44 10.86 20.41
CA ILE A 337 3.24 11.74 19.54
C ILE A 337 2.30 12.68 18.77
N LYS A 338 2.74 13.90 18.52
CA LYS A 338 2.02 14.87 17.69
C LYS A 338 1.90 14.39 16.23
N ASP A 339 0.97 14.98 15.48
CA ASP A 339 0.70 14.68 14.06
C ASP A 339 0.15 13.25 13.81
N ARG A 340 -0.28 12.51 14.83
CA ARG A 340 -0.90 11.19 14.69
C ARG A 340 -2.20 11.20 13.89
N ASP A 341 -2.89 12.33 13.85
CA ASP A 341 -4.09 12.55 13.04
C ASP A 341 -3.79 12.48 11.53
N TRP A 342 -2.67 13.01 11.07
CA TRP A 342 -2.23 12.86 9.69
C TRP A 342 -1.91 11.40 9.34
N LEU A 343 -1.28 10.66 10.25
CA LEU A 343 -1.02 9.24 10.03
C LEU A 343 -2.29 8.40 10.05
N PHE A 344 -3.30 8.79 10.84
CA PHE A 344 -4.62 8.20 10.73
C PHE A 344 -5.23 8.41 9.34
N ILE A 345 -5.15 9.63 8.81
CA ILE A 345 -5.64 9.96 7.45
C ILE A 345 -4.87 9.13 6.40
N PHE A 346 -3.55 9.01 6.52
CA PHE A 346 -2.73 8.20 5.60
C PHE A 346 -3.06 6.71 5.69
N SER A 347 -3.18 6.18 6.91
CA SER A 347 -3.59 4.79 7.14
C SER A 347 -4.98 4.51 6.56
N THR A 348 -5.98 5.35 6.92
CA THR A 348 -7.36 5.16 6.47
C THR A 348 -7.51 5.41 4.96
N GLY A 349 -6.74 6.34 4.41
CA GLY A 349 -6.74 6.62 2.98
C GLY A 349 -6.08 5.54 2.13
N SER A 350 -5.11 4.82 2.68
CA SER A 350 -4.46 3.68 2.02
C SER A 350 -5.13 2.33 2.32
N LEU A 351 -5.90 2.26 3.40
CA LEU A 351 -6.68 1.10 3.84
C LEU A 351 -7.89 1.58 4.64
N LEU A 352 -9.04 1.75 3.99
CA LEU A 352 -10.25 2.34 4.60
C LEU A 352 -10.67 1.62 5.88
N THR A 353 -10.53 0.31 5.91
CA THR A 353 -10.86 -0.52 7.08
C THR A 353 -10.05 -0.16 8.33
N SER A 354 -8.86 0.44 8.18
CA SER A 354 -8.07 0.92 9.34
C SER A 354 -8.74 2.08 10.07
N GLY A 355 -9.73 2.72 9.45
CA GLY A 355 -10.55 3.77 10.06
C GLY A 355 -11.26 3.30 11.33
N ILE A 356 -11.50 2.01 11.51
CA ILE A 356 -12.07 1.43 12.74
C ILE A 356 -11.22 1.75 13.99
N LEU A 357 -9.94 2.08 13.81
CA LEU A 357 -9.04 2.45 14.89
C LEU A 357 -9.15 3.94 15.30
N PHE A 358 -10.17 4.66 14.82
CA PHE A 358 -10.43 6.06 15.22
C PHE A 358 -10.45 6.32 16.75
N PRO A 359 -10.81 5.35 17.64
CA PRO A 359 -10.76 5.59 19.09
C PRO A 359 -9.35 5.89 19.61
N LEU A 360 -8.31 5.51 18.85
CA LEU A 360 -6.91 5.82 19.22
C LEU A 360 -6.57 7.31 19.09
N LEU A 361 -7.38 8.11 18.40
CA LEU A 361 -7.28 9.57 18.35
C LEU A 361 -7.74 10.23 19.66
N GLY A 362 -8.50 9.51 20.48
CA GLY A 362 -9.02 10.00 21.74
C GLY A 362 -7.96 10.25 22.80
N GLU A 363 -8.32 11.04 23.82
CA GLU A 363 -7.53 11.32 25.00
C GLU A 363 -8.14 10.64 26.22
N LYS A 364 -7.33 9.88 26.97
CA LYS A 364 -7.82 9.22 28.19
C LYS A 364 -8.31 10.25 29.20
N GLY A 365 -9.55 10.05 29.70
CA GLY A 365 -10.14 10.86 30.78
C GLY A 365 -10.74 12.19 30.30
N ASN A 366 -10.67 12.54 29.01
CA ASN A 366 -11.29 13.75 28.48
C ASN A 366 -12.13 13.47 27.25
N LEU A 367 -13.40 13.12 27.47
CA LEU A 367 -14.35 12.78 26.40
C LEU A 367 -14.55 13.95 25.43
N LYS A 368 -14.64 15.18 25.93
CA LYS A 368 -14.83 16.39 25.11
C LYS A 368 -13.66 16.60 24.14
N ASN A 369 -12.43 16.49 24.60
CA ASN A 369 -11.24 16.60 23.72
C ASN A 369 -11.14 15.41 22.77
N SER A 370 -11.54 14.21 23.19
CA SER A 370 -11.57 13.04 22.32
C SER A 370 -12.53 13.24 21.16
N ILE A 371 -13.76 13.64 21.41
CA ILE A 371 -14.75 13.93 20.38
C ILE A 371 -14.26 15.05 19.45
N LYS A 372 -13.69 16.12 20.03
CA LYS A 372 -13.12 17.23 19.25
C LYS A 372 -12.01 16.76 18.31
N ASN A 373 -11.07 15.96 18.79
CA ASN A 373 -9.95 15.46 17.99
C ASN A 373 -10.44 14.55 16.86
N ILE A 374 -11.37 13.63 17.17
CA ILE A 374 -11.96 12.73 16.17
C ILE A 374 -12.69 13.54 15.09
N PHE A 375 -13.52 14.51 15.50
CA PHE A 375 -14.27 15.36 14.58
C PHE A 375 -13.36 16.18 13.66
N PHE A 376 -12.34 16.83 14.20
CA PHE A 376 -11.40 17.60 13.37
C PHE A 376 -10.55 16.71 12.46
N THR A 377 -10.21 15.50 12.90
CA THR A 377 -9.50 14.54 12.04
C THR A 377 -10.41 14.06 10.91
N PHE A 378 -11.69 13.80 11.20
CA PHE A 378 -12.69 13.47 10.18
C PHE A 378 -12.87 14.62 9.18
N LEU A 379 -12.96 15.88 9.64
CA LEU A 379 -13.02 17.04 8.72
C LEU A 379 -11.79 17.14 7.83
N LYS A 380 -10.59 16.89 8.37
CA LYS A 380 -9.36 16.85 7.55
C LYS A 380 -9.41 15.72 6.52
N PHE A 381 -9.89 14.53 6.92
CA PHE A 381 -10.05 13.40 6.00
C PHE A 381 -11.01 13.74 4.86
N VAL A 382 -12.17 14.31 5.17
CA VAL A 382 -13.15 14.78 4.17
C VAL A 382 -12.55 15.87 3.29
N ALA A 383 -11.79 16.82 3.85
CA ALA A 383 -11.13 17.85 3.06
C ALA A 383 -10.10 17.25 2.07
N VAL A 384 -9.32 16.24 2.49
CA VAL A 384 -8.40 15.53 1.58
C VAL A 384 -9.20 14.78 0.51
N LEU A 385 -10.33 14.17 0.86
CA LEU A 385 -11.26 13.55 -0.08
C LEU A 385 -11.74 14.55 -1.15
N ILE A 386 -12.24 15.70 -0.73
CA ILE A 386 -12.74 16.75 -1.64
C ILE A 386 -11.61 17.26 -2.54
N ILE A 387 -10.41 17.52 -1.98
CA ILE A 387 -9.26 18.00 -2.74
C ILE A 387 -8.74 16.97 -3.74
N SER A 388 -8.86 15.67 -3.42
CA SER A 388 -8.40 14.61 -4.32
C SER A 388 -9.29 14.45 -5.56
N ALA A 389 -10.37 15.20 -5.68
CA ALA A 389 -11.37 15.16 -6.77
C ALA A 389 -12.01 13.78 -7.03
N LYS A 390 -11.42 12.71 -6.51
CA LYS A 390 -11.91 11.32 -6.68
C LYS A 390 -13.23 11.04 -5.98
N VAL A 391 -13.54 11.79 -4.92
CA VAL A 391 -14.79 11.63 -4.17
C VAL A 391 -16.02 11.92 -5.01
N LEU A 392 -15.93 12.90 -5.89
CA LEU A 392 -17.05 13.30 -6.75
C LEU A 392 -17.30 12.29 -7.88
N LEU A 393 -16.27 11.54 -8.25
CA LEU A 393 -16.37 10.41 -9.18
C LEU A 393 -16.86 9.13 -8.49
N ILE A 394 -16.67 9.03 -7.17
CA ILE A 394 -17.08 7.87 -6.37
C ILE A 394 -18.59 7.91 -6.03
N PHE A 395 -19.18 9.11 -5.95
CA PHE A 395 -20.59 9.31 -5.61
C PHE A 395 -21.40 9.60 -6.86
N PRO A 396 -22.21 8.96 -7.48
CA PRO A 396 -23.17 7.92 -7.18
C PRO A 396 -22.97 6.60 -7.95
N ASP A 397 -22.27 6.61 -9.09
CA ASP A 397 -22.21 5.45 -9.99
C ASP A 397 -21.27 4.35 -9.48
N LYS A 398 -20.24 4.71 -8.73
CA LYS A 398 -19.28 3.74 -8.19
C LYS A 398 -19.73 3.06 -6.89
N LEU A 399 -20.68 3.62 -6.16
CA LEU A 399 -21.25 2.93 -5.01
C LEU A 399 -22.05 1.70 -5.46
N SER A 400 -22.72 1.77 -6.61
CA SER A 400 -23.40 0.61 -7.22
C SER A 400 -22.39 -0.41 -7.74
N GLN A 401 -21.34 0.03 -8.43
CA GLN A 401 -20.25 -0.83 -8.89
C GLN A 401 -19.49 -1.48 -7.73
N GLN A 402 -19.33 -0.77 -6.60
CA GLN A 402 -18.72 -1.32 -5.39
C GLN A 402 -19.63 -2.34 -4.67
N THR A 403 -20.94 -2.19 -4.73
CA THR A 403 -21.88 -3.22 -4.25
C THR A 403 -21.84 -4.46 -5.12
N GLU A 404 -21.69 -4.32 -6.43
CA GLU A 404 -21.48 -5.45 -7.36
C GLU A 404 -20.11 -6.11 -7.14
N ALA A 405 -19.03 -5.33 -7.04
CA ALA A 405 -17.70 -5.84 -6.70
C ALA A 405 -17.70 -6.51 -5.32
N TYR A 406 -18.40 -5.93 -4.33
CA TYR A 406 -18.55 -6.53 -3.03
C TYR A 406 -19.26 -7.89 -3.09
N SER A 407 -20.34 -8.03 -3.87
CA SER A 407 -21.02 -9.32 -4.06
C SER A 407 -20.09 -10.35 -4.71
N HIS A 408 -19.26 -9.90 -5.65
CA HIS A 408 -18.26 -10.74 -6.31
C HIS A 408 -17.15 -11.20 -5.34
N PHE A 409 -16.63 -10.31 -4.49
CA PHE A 409 -15.59 -10.63 -3.50
C PHE A 409 -16.12 -11.28 -2.22
N SER A 410 -17.40 -11.18 -1.93
CA SER A 410 -18.00 -11.67 -0.67
C SER A 410 -18.26 -13.18 -0.63
N GLY A 411 -17.96 -13.89 -1.72
CA GLY A 411 -18.18 -15.34 -1.77
C GLY A 411 -19.63 -15.70 -1.52
N GLU A 412 -20.57 -15.05 -2.20
CA GLU A 412 -22.00 -15.33 -2.06
C GLU A 412 -22.33 -16.84 -2.20
N ASN A 413 -21.50 -17.55 -2.96
CA ASN A 413 -21.61 -19.01 -3.17
C ASN A 413 -20.92 -19.84 -2.07
N THR A 414 -20.17 -19.24 -1.13
CA THR A 414 -19.47 -19.97 -0.08
C THR A 414 -20.25 -19.96 1.22
N SER A 415 -20.54 -21.16 1.78
CA SER A 415 -21.24 -21.27 3.06
C SER A 415 -20.37 -20.73 4.21
N PHE A 416 -21.03 -20.25 5.28
CA PHE A 416 -20.36 -19.77 6.48
C PHE A 416 -19.36 -20.79 7.06
N ASN A 417 -19.69 -22.08 7.05
CA ASN A 417 -18.81 -23.14 7.56
C ASN A 417 -17.54 -23.25 6.71
N VAL A 418 -17.64 -23.12 5.39
CA VAL A 418 -16.48 -23.12 4.50
C VAL A 418 -15.61 -21.89 4.79
N ARG A 419 -16.21 -20.71 4.91
CA ARG A 419 -15.48 -19.49 5.25
C ARG A 419 -14.80 -19.56 6.63
N LEU A 420 -15.44 -20.19 7.60
CA LEU A 420 -14.85 -20.40 8.92
C LEU A 420 -13.64 -21.35 8.85
N ASN A 421 -13.72 -22.43 8.07
CA ASN A 421 -12.58 -23.32 7.82
C ASN A 421 -11.45 -22.59 7.10
N MET A 422 -11.75 -21.76 6.10
CA MET A 422 -10.76 -20.91 5.44
C MET A 422 -10.09 -19.96 6.43
N TYR A 423 -10.86 -19.38 7.37
CA TYR A 423 -10.32 -18.48 8.38
C TYR A 423 -9.42 -19.18 9.40
N THR A 424 -9.73 -20.40 9.80
CA THR A 424 -8.82 -21.18 10.67
C THR A 424 -7.51 -21.49 9.96
N ASN A 425 -7.53 -21.87 8.69
CA ASN A 425 -6.33 -22.00 7.86
C ASN A 425 -5.57 -20.66 7.77
N PHE A 426 -6.28 -19.59 7.52
CA PHE A 426 -5.71 -18.24 7.47
C PHE A 426 -4.98 -17.87 8.78
N ALA A 427 -5.55 -18.18 9.96
CA ALA A 427 -4.91 -17.91 11.24
C ALA A 427 -3.52 -18.59 11.34
N PHE A 428 -3.37 -19.82 10.83
CA PHE A 428 -2.09 -20.50 10.73
C PHE A 428 -1.19 -19.86 9.66
N ASN A 429 -1.75 -19.54 8.51
CA ASN A 429 -1.01 -18.98 7.36
C ASN A 429 -0.59 -17.52 7.56
N THR A 430 -1.05 -16.84 8.62
CA THR A 430 -0.45 -15.56 9.06
C THR A 430 1.01 -15.70 9.48
N MET A 431 1.51 -16.94 9.67
CA MET A 431 2.88 -17.23 10.07
C MET A 431 3.58 -18.22 9.16
N VAL A 432 2.87 -19.25 8.68
CA VAL A 432 3.45 -20.40 7.95
C VAL A 432 2.89 -20.45 6.54
N ALA A 433 3.74 -20.79 5.58
CA ALA A 433 3.35 -20.92 4.18
C ALA A 433 2.21 -21.96 4.03
N PRO A 434 1.17 -21.65 3.25
CA PRO A 434 0.15 -22.61 2.91
C PRO A 434 0.72 -23.74 2.06
N GLU A 435 0.02 -24.85 2.02
CA GLU A 435 0.25 -25.86 1.00
C GLU A 435 -0.20 -25.29 -0.35
N ILE A 436 0.67 -25.39 -1.34
CA ILE A 436 0.50 -24.74 -2.64
C ILE A 436 0.23 -25.84 -3.67
N GLU A 437 -0.90 -25.73 -4.33
CA GLU A 437 -1.24 -26.52 -5.50
C GLU A 437 -1.31 -25.62 -6.74
N THR A 438 -0.90 -26.16 -7.87
CA THR A 438 -1.08 -25.52 -9.16
C THR A 438 -2.50 -25.78 -9.66
N LYS A 439 -3.22 -24.73 -9.98
CA LYS A 439 -4.54 -24.81 -10.60
C LYS A 439 -4.51 -24.16 -11.96
N GLU A 440 -5.14 -24.81 -12.93
CA GLU A 440 -5.55 -24.15 -14.14
C GLU A 440 -6.73 -23.23 -13.85
N ILE A 441 -6.59 -21.96 -14.17
CA ILE A 441 -7.68 -20.98 -14.07
C ILE A 441 -8.10 -20.63 -15.48
N PHE A 442 -9.37 -20.77 -15.76
CA PHE A 442 -10.00 -20.15 -16.91
C PHE A 442 -10.07 -18.64 -16.70
N LEU A 443 -9.24 -17.88 -17.42
CA LEU A 443 -9.26 -16.41 -17.34
C LEU A 443 -10.36 -15.78 -18.19
N ALA A 444 -10.75 -16.43 -19.28
CA ALA A 444 -11.85 -15.95 -20.10
C ALA A 444 -12.46 -17.10 -20.90
N ASN A 445 -13.77 -17.18 -20.86
CA ASN A 445 -14.58 -17.90 -21.82
C ASN A 445 -15.52 -16.86 -22.44
N SER A 446 -15.00 -15.98 -23.28
CA SER A 446 -15.74 -14.85 -23.81
C SER A 446 -15.76 -14.89 -25.34
N ILE A 447 -16.82 -14.38 -25.92
CA ILE A 447 -16.90 -14.12 -27.34
C ILE A 447 -16.51 -12.66 -27.55
N ALA A 448 -15.38 -12.41 -28.20
CA ALA A 448 -15.00 -11.09 -28.63
C ALA A 448 -15.37 -10.89 -30.10
N ILE A 449 -15.94 -9.74 -30.42
CA ILE A 449 -16.29 -9.36 -31.80
C ILE A 449 -15.29 -8.28 -32.21
N VAL A 450 -14.44 -8.63 -33.19
CA VAL A 450 -13.48 -7.69 -33.77
C VAL A 450 -13.75 -7.65 -35.28
N ASN A 451 -13.99 -6.47 -35.80
CA ASN A 451 -14.29 -6.26 -37.25
C ASN A 451 -15.42 -7.16 -37.79
N ASN A 452 -16.50 -7.36 -37.04
CA ASN A 452 -17.63 -8.23 -37.35
C ASN A 452 -17.31 -9.75 -37.38
N VAL A 453 -16.15 -10.15 -36.90
CA VAL A 453 -15.79 -11.58 -36.72
C VAL A 453 -15.91 -11.93 -35.24
N SER A 454 -16.59 -13.04 -34.96
CA SER A 454 -16.76 -13.53 -33.59
C SER A 454 -15.66 -14.55 -33.27
N TYR A 455 -14.85 -14.25 -32.29
CA TYR A 455 -13.80 -15.12 -31.77
C TYR A 455 -14.24 -15.67 -30.41
N ARG A 456 -14.16 -16.99 -30.25
CA ARG A 456 -14.28 -17.62 -28.93
C ARG A 456 -12.89 -17.75 -28.32
N ILE A 457 -12.68 -17.11 -27.18
CA ILE A 457 -11.39 -17.04 -26.52
C ILE A 457 -11.44 -17.93 -25.29
N HIS A 458 -10.58 -18.93 -25.26
CA HIS A 458 -10.29 -19.73 -24.06
C HIS A 458 -8.89 -19.36 -23.61
N ALA A 459 -8.78 -18.60 -22.52
CA ALA A 459 -7.49 -18.30 -21.90
C ALA A 459 -7.32 -19.16 -20.65
N LEU A 460 -6.34 -20.03 -20.67
CA LEU A 460 -5.92 -20.83 -19.53
C LEU A 460 -4.72 -20.19 -18.88
N ASN A 461 -4.79 -19.98 -17.58
CA ASN A 461 -3.64 -19.58 -16.79
C ASN A 461 -3.42 -20.58 -15.64
N TYR A 462 -2.17 -20.76 -15.28
CA TYR A 462 -1.82 -21.54 -14.09
C TYR A 462 -1.65 -20.58 -12.93
N CYS A 463 -2.40 -20.79 -11.85
CA CYS A 463 -2.19 -20.07 -10.61
C CYS A 463 -1.83 -21.02 -9.47
N ILE A 464 -1.20 -20.43 -8.49
CA ILE A 464 -0.95 -21.08 -7.23
C ILE A 464 -2.18 -20.91 -6.36
N ALA A 465 -2.87 -22.01 -6.06
CA ALA A 465 -4.01 -22.00 -5.17
C ALA A 465 -3.61 -22.52 -3.78
N GLN A 466 -4.17 -21.88 -2.77
CA GLN A 466 -4.08 -22.40 -1.41
C GLN A 466 -5.03 -23.58 -1.23
N THR A 467 -4.51 -24.72 -0.75
CA THR A 467 -5.36 -25.83 -0.35
C THR A 467 -5.85 -25.67 1.07
N ASN A 468 -7.14 -25.93 1.27
CA ASN A 468 -7.71 -26.06 2.61
C ASN A 468 -7.38 -27.44 3.16
N ASN A 469 -6.43 -27.52 4.12
CA ASN A 469 -5.99 -28.76 4.73
C ASN A 469 -6.56 -28.88 6.15
N GLU A 470 -7.14 -30.04 6.49
CA GLU A 470 -7.69 -30.31 7.83
C GLU A 470 -6.64 -30.16 8.95
N LYS A 471 -5.38 -30.53 8.68
CA LYS A 471 -4.29 -30.38 9.66
C LYS A 471 -3.99 -28.91 9.96
N THR A 472 -3.99 -28.05 8.96
CA THR A 472 -3.78 -26.62 9.13
C THR A 472 -4.95 -25.95 9.81
N ASN A 473 -6.18 -26.46 9.63
CA ASN A 473 -7.36 -26.01 10.39
C ASN A 473 -7.19 -26.22 11.89
N VAL A 474 -6.77 -27.43 12.30
CA VAL A 474 -6.56 -27.74 13.73
C VAL A 474 -5.47 -26.84 14.31
N LEU A 475 -4.36 -26.65 13.60
CA LEU A 475 -3.29 -25.74 14.04
C LEU A 475 -3.76 -24.28 14.13
N GLY A 476 -4.59 -23.85 13.19
CA GLY A 476 -5.20 -22.52 13.21
C GLY A 476 -6.11 -22.31 14.43
N ILE A 477 -6.94 -23.31 14.78
CA ILE A 477 -7.76 -23.27 15.99
C ILE A 477 -6.87 -23.17 17.25
N ILE A 478 -5.79 -23.93 17.32
CA ILE A 478 -4.84 -23.85 18.44
C ILE A 478 -4.24 -22.43 18.53
N ILE A 479 -3.85 -21.82 17.41
CA ILE A 479 -3.33 -20.45 17.38
C ILE A 479 -4.38 -19.47 17.87
N LEU A 480 -5.63 -19.57 17.41
CA LEU A 480 -6.72 -18.70 17.87
C LEU A 480 -6.95 -18.81 19.38
N LEU A 481 -6.89 -20.02 19.94
CA LEU A 481 -6.99 -20.24 21.39
C LEU A 481 -5.80 -19.62 22.13
N ILE A 482 -4.57 -19.81 21.66
CA ILE A 482 -3.36 -19.20 22.25
C ILE A 482 -3.46 -17.68 22.22
N VAL A 483 -3.89 -17.09 21.12
CA VAL A 483 -4.07 -15.65 20.93
C VAL A 483 -5.15 -15.11 21.89
N LEU A 484 -6.27 -15.82 22.04
CA LEU A 484 -7.32 -15.46 22.98
C LEU A 484 -6.82 -15.48 24.43
N VAL A 485 -6.14 -16.55 24.85
CA VAL A 485 -5.55 -16.63 26.20
C VAL A 485 -4.47 -15.56 26.38
N GLY A 486 -3.64 -15.33 25.37
CA GLY A 486 -2.62 -14.27 25.35
C GLY A 486 -3.23 -12.89 25.60
N PHE A 487 -4.37 -12.59 24.98
CA PHE A 487 -5.13 -11.38 25.25
C PHE A 487 -5.69 -11.35 26.69
N ILE A 488 -6.36 -12.41 27.15
CA ILE A 488 -6.96 -12.45 28.50
C ILE A 488 -5.90 -12.18 29.57
N LEU A 489 -4.73 -12.80 29.46
CA LEU A 489 -3.61 -12.62 30.39
C LEU A 489 -3.05 -11.18 30.37
N ASN A 490 -3.12 -10.52 29.20
CA ASN A 490 -2.54 -9.19 28.99
C ASN A 490 -3.60 -8.10 28.68
N ARG A 491 -4.86 -8.31 29.08
CA ARG A 491 -6.00 -7.43 28.75
C ARG A 491 -5.84 -5.96 29.17
N LYS A 492 -4.94 -5.65 30.11
CA LYS A 492 -4.65 -4.28 30.55
C LYS A 492 -3.61 -3.58 29.68
N ASP A 493 -2.86 -4.32 28.87
CA ASP A 493 -1.87 -3.77 27.96
C ASP A 493 -2.54 -3.19 26.72
N LYS A 494 -2.20 -1.93 26.39
CA LYS A 494 -2.83 -1.20 25.28
C LYS A 494 -2.58 -1.84 23.91
N LEU A 495 -1.36 -2.35 23.68
CA LEU A 495 -1.05 -3.04 22.43
C LEU A 495 -1.85 -4.33 22.32
N SER A 496 -1.96 -5.11 23.41
CA SER A 496 -2.77 -6.35 23.41
C SER A 496 -4.24 -6.06 23.10
N GLN A 497 -4.80 -4.96 23.62
CA GLN A 497 -6.16 -4.53 23.28
C GLN A 497 -6.30 -4.19 21.80
N ILE A 498 -5.35 -3.46 21.22
CA ILE A 498 -5.36 -3.10 19.80
C ILE A 498 -5.24 -4.36 18.93
N CYS A 499 -4.28 -5.25 19.23
CA CYS A 499 -4.10 -6.50 18.50
C CYS A 499 -5.35 -7.38 18.52
N PHE A 500 -5.95 -7.54 19.69
CA PHE A 500 -7.17 -8.35 19.83
C PHE A 500 -8.35 -7.73 19.07
N PHE A 501 -8.54 -6.43 19.19
CA PHE A 501 -9.57 -5.72 18.45
C PHE A 501 -9.37 -5.87 16.92
N TRP A 502 -8.13 -5.80 16.44
CA TRP A 502 -7.78 -5.97 15.03
C TRP A 502 -8.05 -7.40 14.54
N ILE A 503 -7.78 -8.41 15.37
CA ILE A 503 -8.12 -9.81 15.07
C ILE A 503 -9.64 -10.04 15.07
N ILE A 504 -10.38 -9.50 16.06
CA ILE A 504 -11.85 -9.57 16.05
C ILE A 504 -12.42 -8.92 14.78
N PHE A 505 -11.85 -7.80 14.34
CA PHE A 505 -12.22 -7.18 13.09
C PHE A 505 -11.98 -8.11 11.89
N SER A 506 -10.88 -8.85 11.84
CA SER A 506 -10.64 -9.84 10.77
C SER A 506 -11.67 -10.98 10.80
N VAL A 507 -12.10 -11.41 12.01
CA VAL A 507 -13.19 -12.42 12.15
C VAL A 507 -14.51 -11.88 11.61
N ILE A 508 -14.81 -10.61 11.84
CA ILE A 508 -16.03 -10.02 11.29
C ILE A 508 -15.93 -9.90 9.77
N LEU A 509 -14.82 -9.37 9.26
CA LEU A 509 -14.63 -9.08 7.84
C LEU A 509 -14.61 -10.34 6.97
N MET A 510 -13.85 -11.35 7.36
CA MET A 510 -13.59 -12.52 6.51
C MET A 510 -14.67 -13.62 6.66
N PRO A 511 -14.84 -14.33 7.77
CA PRO A 511 -15.81 -15.41 7.83
C PRO A 511 -17.25 -14.93 7.94
N ILE A 512 -17.53 -13.81 8.66
CA ILE A 512 -18.93 -13.36 8.85
C ILE A 512 -19.42 -12.62 7.61
N VAL A 513 -18.69 -11.58 7.19
CA VAL A 513 -19.04 -10.79 6.01
C VAL A 513 -18.71 -11.54 4.72
N GLY A 514 -17.66 -12.36 4.69
CA GLY A 514 -17.23 -13.15 3.55
C GLY A 514 -16.26 -12.42 2.62
N TYR A 515 -15.72 -11.28 3.03
CA TYR A 515 -14.83 -10.48 2.20
C TYR A 515 -13.53 -11.26 1.86
N GLY A 516 -13.25 -11.41 0.55
CA GLY A 516 -12.11 -12.16 0.04
C GLY A 516 -12.28 -13.68 0.04
N ALA A 517 -13.50 -14.20 0.24
CA ALA A 517 -13.76 -15.64 0.30
C ALA A 517 -13.69 -16.34 -1.06
N ASP A 518 -13.90 -15.63 -2.15
CA ASP A 518 -13.78 -16.16 -3.52
C ASP A 518 -12.34 -16.17 -4.03
N GLU A 519 -11.47 -15.39 -3.39
CA GLU A 519 -10.06 -15.35 -3.72
C GLU A 519 -9.29 -16.48 -3.03
N ASN A 520 -7.99 -16.57 -3.30
CA ASN A 520 -7.09 -17.62 -2.87
C ASN A 520 -6.94 -17.77 -1.32
N GLY A 521 -8.05 -17.96 -0.61
CA GLY A 521 -8.07 -18.35 0.80
C GLY A 521 -7.66 -17.30 1.81
N PHE A 522 -7.97 -16.03 1.59
CA PHE A 522 -7.65 -14.90 2.46
C PHE A 522 -6.15 -14.55 2.55
N ILE A 523 -5.25 -15.27 1.84
CA ILE A 523 -3.80 -15.12 2.00
C ILE A 523 -3.32 -13.71 1.67
N LEU A 524 -3.97 -13.02 0.70
CA LEU A 524 -3.69 -11.64 0.33
C LEU A 524 -3.77 -10.69 1.53
N TYR A 525 -4.69 -10.94 2.44
CA TYR A 525 -4.91 -10.10 3.62
C TYR A 525 -4.03 -10.49 4.81
N SER A 526 -3.24 -11.56 4.69
CA SER A 526 -2.47 -12.11 5.81
C SER A 526 -1.48 -11.11 6.40
N TYR A 527 -0.87 -10.26 5.58
CA TYR A 527 0.08 -9.25 6.05
C TYR A 527 -0.59 -8.15 6.90
N TYR A 528 -1.85 -7.81 6.64
CA TYR A 528 -2.57 -6.83 7.46
C TYR A 528 -2.75 -7.29 8.91
N PHE A 529 -2.84 -8.60 9.14
CA PHE A 529 -3.22 -9.15 10.44
C PHE A 529 -2.09 -9.93 11.13
N SER A 530 -1.11 -10.46 10.40
CA SER A 530 -0.04 -11.34 10.91
C SER A 530 0.67 -10.75 12.14
N TRP A 531 0.99 -9.48 12.12
CA TRP A 531 1.67 -8.81 13.24
C TRP A 531 0.85 -8.87 14.53
N SER A 532 -0.47 -8.77 14.48
CA SER A 532 -1.33 -8.80 15.66
C SER A 532 -1.42 -10.20 16.27
N PHE A 533 -1.46 -11.25 15.41
CA PHE A 533 -1.39 -12.65 15.87
C PHE A 533 -0.06 -12.92 16.56
N VAL A 534 1.06 -12.53 15.95
CA VAL A 534 2.41 -12.74 16.50
C VAL A 534 2.57 -11.98 17.82
N CYS A 535 2.08 -10.74 17.94
CA CYS A 535 2.13 -9.99 19.19
C CYS A 535 1.43 -10.72 20.34
N LEU A 536 0.21 -11.21 20.13
CA LEU A 536 -0.54 -11.89 21.18
C LEU A 536 0.02 -13.28 21.51
N LEU A 537 0.55 -13.98 20.51
CA LEU A 537 1.28 -15.23 20.71
C LEU A 537 2.51 -15.01 21.60
N PHE A 538 3.32 -14.00 21.33
CA PHE A 538 4.46 -13.66 22.20
C PHE A 538 4.01 -13.23 23.60
N LYS A 539 2.96 -12.42 23.73
CA LYS A 539 2.39 -12.02 25.03
C LYS A 539 1.93 -13.24 25.85
N PHE A 540 1.37 -14.26 25.20
CA PHE A 540 1.01 -15.52 25.83
C PHE A 540 2.23 -16.20 26.45
N PHE A 541 3.26 -16.48 25.64
CA PHE A 541 4.47 -17.16 26.13
C PHE A 541 5.26 -16.33 27.16
N GLU A 542 5.31 -15.01 26.99
CA GLU A 542 5.91 -14.10 27.99
C GLU A 542 5.21 -14.17 29.33
N SER A 543 3.89 -14.36 29.34
CA SER A 543 3.10 -14.44 30.58
C SER A 543 3.24 -15.81 31.24
N ILE A 544 3.13 -16.90 30.48
CA ILE A 544 3.14 -18.28 31.03
C ILE A 544 4.56 -18.72 31.38
N LEU A 545 5.52 -18.47 30.50
CA LEU A 545 6.90 -18.94 30.65
C LEU A 545 7.82 -17.88 31.28
N LYS A 546 7.26 -16.92 31.99
CA LYS A 546 8.02 -15.86 32.66
C LYS A 546 9.10 -16.41 33.61
N LYS A 547 8.81 -17.50 34.31
CA LYS A 547 9.73 -18.16 35.24
C LYS A 547 10.78 -19.04 34.56
N TRP A 548 10.58 -19.40 33.27
CA TRP A 548 11.44 -20.34 32.52
C TRP A 548 11.99 -19.71 31.23
N PRO A 549 12.84 -18.66 31.34
CA PRO A 549 13.32 -17.94 30.17
C PRO A 549 14.10 -18.79 29.17
N LYS A 550 14.83 -19.81 29.64
CA LYS A 550 15.56 -20.74 28.76
C LYS A 550 14.59 -21.55 27.91
N ILE A 551 13.57 -22.17 28.51
CA ILE A 551 12.54 -22.96 27.82
C ILE A 551 11.81 -22.08 26.80
N LYS A 552 11.40 -20.89 27.21
CA LYS A 552 10.74 -19.93 26.35
C LYS A 552 11.59 -19.59 25.10
N ASN A 553 12.85 -19.24 25.30
CA ASN A 553 13.74 -18.90 24.19
C ASN A 553 14.00 -20.10 23.27
N THR A 554 14.09 -21.31 23.82
CA THR A 554 14.22 -22.55 23.02
C THR A 554 12.98 -22.75 22.17
N ILE A 555 11.75 -22.58 22.72
CA ILE A 555 10.50 -22.68 21.97
C ILE A 555 10.49 -21.67 20.80
N TYR A 556 10.85 -20.42 21.06
CA TYR A 556 10.91 -19.39 20.00
C TYR A 556 11.94 -19.76 18.93
N THR A 557 13.13 -20.22 19.33
CA THR A 557 14.18 -20.60 18.37
C THR A 557 13.72 -21.77 17.49
N LEU A 558 13.12 -22.81 18.08
CA LEU A 558 12.58 -23.94 17.33
C LEU A 558 11.46 -23.53 16.39
N ALA A 559 10.53 -22.70 16.86
CA ALA A 559 9.45 -22.16 16.02
C ALA A 559 9.99 -21.32 14.85
N ILE A 560 10.97 -20.44 15.10
CA ILE A 560 11.62 -19.65 14.06
C ILE A 560 12.31 -20.55 13.04
N THR A 561 13.09 -21.53 13.48
CA THR A 561 13.82 -22.43 12.57
C THR A 561 12.86 -23.23 11.70
N SER A 562 11.83 -23.85 12.31
CA SER A 562 10.81 -24.62 11.57
C SER A 562 10.04 -23.75 10.58
N MET A 563 9.60 -22.58 11.03
CA MET A 563 8.86 -21.62 10.22
C MET A 563 9.72 -21.10 9.05
N CYS A 564 10.98 -20.74 9.32
CA CYS A 564 11.91 -20.28 8.29
C CYS A 564 12.11 -21.35 7.21
N THR A 565 12.32 -22.61 7.61
CA THR A 565 12.49 -23.72 6.66
C THR A 565 11.25 -23.92 5.80
N ILE A 566 10.06 -23.97 6.41
CA ILE A 566 8.80 -24.19 5.69
C ILE A 566 8.50 -23.02 4.76
N ASN A 567 8.66 -21.80 5.25
CA ASN A 567 8.32 -20.59 4.50
C ASN A 567 9.28 -20.36 3.32
N LEU A 568 10.58 -20.57 3.52
CA LEU A 568 11.56 -20.47 2.42
C LEU A 568 11.33 -21.56 1.39
N TYR A 569 10.94 -22.78 1.82
CA TYR A 569 10.58 -23.84 0.89
C TYR A 569 9.30 -23.50 0.11
N GLY A 570 8.30 -22.88 0.76
CA GLY A 570 7.10 -22.37 0.07
C GLY A 570 7.44 -21.33 -0.98
N ILE A 571 8.27 -20.33 -0.64
CA ILE A 571 8.75 -19.31 -1.60
C ILE A 571 9.55 -19.95 -2.74
N TYR A 572 10.43 -20.92 -2.42
CA TYR A 572 11.19 -21.65 -3.44
C TYR A 572 10.26 -22.35 -4.45
N LYS A 573 9.22 -23.05 -3.97
CA LYS A 573 8.22 -23.70 -4.85
C LYS A 573 7.55 -22.68 -5.78
N ILE A 574 7.18 -21.50 -5.26
CA ILE A 574 6.58 -20.42 -6.06
C ILE A 574 7.55 -19.95 -7.17
N ILE A 575 8.82 -19.77 -6.83
CA ILE A 575 9.84 -19.32 -7.79
C ILE A 575 10.05 -20.39 -8.88
N ILE A 576 10.18 -21.67 -8.49
CA ILE A 576 10.36 -22.77 -9.44
C ILE A 576 9.15 -22.90 -10.36
N PHE A 577 7.94 -22.82 -9.79
CA PHE A 577 6.71 -22.79 -10.59
C PHE A 577 6.73 -21.66 -11.61
N GLY A 578 7.17 -20.46 -11.19
CA GLY A 578 7.34 -19.33 -12.09
C GLY A 578 8.30 -19.63 -13.24
N ILE A 579 9.44 -20.23 -12.96
CA ILE A 579 10.43 -20.60 -13.97
C ILE A 579 9.86 -21.66 -14.93
N GLU A 580 9.21 -22.70 -14.43
CA GLU A 580 8.71 -23.81 -15.23
C GLU A 580 7.55 -23.43 -16.16
N HIS A 581 6.73 -22.48 -15.77
CA HIS A 581 5.50 -22.15 -16.50
C HIS A 581 5.58 -20.81 -17.26
N TYR A 582 6.57 -19.97 -16.98
CA TYR A 582 6.65 -18.62 -17.51
C TYR A 582 7.98 -18.25 -18.16
N ASP A 583 8.99 -19.09 -18.09
CA ASP A 583 10.19 -19.04 -18.91
C ASP A 583 9.99 -19.92 -20.17
#